data_bd1ba9dde718d076a309517f607ebf07
#
_entry.id   bd1ba9dde718d076a309517f607ebf07
#
_cell.length_a   1.000
_cell.length_b   1.000
_cell.length_c   1.000
_cell.angle_alpha   90.00
_cell.angle_beta   90.00
_cell.angle_gamma   90.00
#
_symmetry.space_group_name_H-M   'P 1'
#
loop_
_entity.id
_entity.type
_entity.pdbx_description
1 polymer ?
#
loop_
_entity_poly.entity_id
_entity_poly.type
_entity_poly.pdbx_seq_one_letter_code
_entity_poly.pdbx_strand_id
1 'polypeptide(L)'
;MGRITEAQRIEAENEEAALGYFEEALGELEDPRRLQGQRYPLRTIVVTALMAMVCGCDDAESMEVWGEVNAEWLGTFLKMPHGAPTQDVYLHVLGALSPEAFQRVYREWASLVSLRHRGTGKHVAIDGKTSRRSADRFTR
;
A
#
# COMPACT_ATOMS: atom_id res chain seq x y z
N MET A 1 -31.64 13.06 -6.54
CA MET A 1 -30.70 12.08 -5.99
C MET A 1 -31.18 10.69 -6.34
N GLY A 2 -30.41 9.98 -7.14
CA GLY A 2 -30.71 8.61 -7.52
C GLY A 2 -30.54 7.67 -6.34
N ARG A 3 -31.46 6.70 -6.25
CA ARG A 3 -31.32 5.62 -5.29
C ARG A 3 -30.13 4.74 -5.67
N ILE A 4 -29.35 4.36 -4.67
CA ILE A 4 -28.25 3.42 -4.84
C ILE A 4 -28.86 2.07 -5.27
N THR A 5 -28.34 1.49 -6.34
CA THR A 5 -28.79 0.16 -6.78
C THR A 5 -28.30 -0.91 -5.80
N GLU A 6 -28.94 -2.08 -5.82
CA GLU A 6 -28.52 -3.25 -5.03
C GLU A 6 -27.06 -3.61 -5.31
N ALA A 7 -26.66 -3.60 -6.59
CA ALA A 7 -25.29 -3.89 -6.99
C ALA A 7 -24.30 -2.89 -6.41
N GLN A 8 -24.63 -1.59 -6.45
CA GLN A 8 -23.79 -0.54 -5.86
C GLN A 8 -23.67 -0.67 -4.35
N ARG A 9 -24.73 -1.08 -3.67
CA ARG A 9 -24.70 -1.33 -2.23
C ARG A 9 -23.77 -2.51 -1.89
N ILE A 10 -23.87 -3.60 -2.62
CA ILE A 10 -23.03 -4.78 -2.46
C ILE A 10 -21.57 -4.42 -2.69
N GLU A 11 -21.27 -3.64 -3.74
CA GLU A 11 -19.92 -3.18 -4.03
C GLU A 11 -19.36 -2.32 -2.89
N ALA A 12 -20.17 -1.40 -2.36
CA ALA A 12 -19.76 -0.55 -1.25
C ALA A 12 -19.49 -1.37 0.02
N GLU A 13 -20.34 -2.35 0.31
CA GLU A 13 -20.15 -3.26 1.45
C GLU A 13 -18.88 -4.10 1.28
N ASN A 14 -18.60 -4.58 0.07
CA ASN A 14 -17.40 -5.34 -0.25
C ASN A 14 -16.15 -4.49 -0.13
N GLU A 15 -16.16 -3.24 -0.58
CA GLU A 15 -15.04 -2.30 -0.41
C GLU A 15 -14.79 -2.00 1.07
N GLU A 16 -15.84 -1.77 1.84
CA GLU A 16 -15.73 -1.52 3.26
C GLU A 16 -15.14 -2.71 4.00
N ALA A 17 -15.59 -3.92 3.67
CA ALA A 17 -15.04 -5.15 4.23
C ALA A 17 -13.58 -5.35 3.86
N ALA A 18 -13.22 -5.10 2.60
CA ALA A 18 -11.84 -5.21 2.11
C ALA A 18 -10.93 -4.20 2.81
N LEU A 19 -11.40 -2.97 3.00
CA LEU A 19 -10.67 -1.95 3.74
C LEU A 19 -10.45 -2.38 5.19
N GLY A 20 -11.48 -2.97 5.82
CA GLY A 20 -11.39 -3.49 7.18
C GLY A 20 -10.33 -4.57 7.32
N TYR A 21 -10.28 -5.52 6.39
CA TYR A 21 -9.26 -6.57 6.38
C TYR A 21 -7.87 -6.00 6.18
N PHE A 22 -7.73 -5.00 5.31
CA PHE A 22 -6.47 -4.32 5.09
C PHE A 22 -5.99 -3.60 6.36
N GLU A 23 -6.86 -2.85 7.00
CA GLU A 23 -6.55 -2.14 8.24
C GLU A 23 -6.18 -3.12 9.37
N GLU A 24 -6.86 -4.24 9.46
CA GLU A 24 -6.53 -5.30 10.43
C GLU A 24 -5.14 -5.86 10.17
N ALA A 25 -4.83 -6.16 8.92
CA ALA A 25 -3.51 -6.67 8.54
C ALA A 25 -2.41 -5.66 8.84
N LEU A 26 -2.64 -4.37 8.55
CA LEU A 26 -1.70 -3.29 8.92
C LEU A 26 -1.47 -3.23 10.43
N GLY A 27 -2.55 -3.37 11.21
CA GLY A 27 -2.47 -3.33 12.68
C GLY A 27 -1.68 -4.47 13.27
N GLU A 28 -1.58 -5.59 12.57
CA GLU A 28 -0.80 -6.76 13.01
C GLU A 28 0.70 -6.65 12.69
N LEU A 29 1.10 -5.69 11.85
CA LEU A 29 2.51 -5.47 11.57
C LEU A 29 3.21 -4.96 12.83
N GLU A 30 4.27 -5.65 13.22
CA GLU A 30 5.14 -5.19 14.30
C GLU A 30 6.23 -4.31 13.72
N ASP A 31 6.39 -3.11 14.30
CA ASP A 31 7.43 -2.20 13.89
C ASP A 31 8.79 -2.76 14.32
N PRO A 32 9.70 -3.06 13.38
CA PRO A 32 10.99 -3.64 13.72
C PRO A 32 11.96 -2.61 14.32
N ARG A 33 11.61 -1.33 14.30
CA ARG A 33 12.49 -0.26 14.76
C ARG A 33 12.34 -0.04 16.27
N ARG A 34 13.41 0.43 16.89
CA ARG A 34 13.38 0.94 18.25
C ARG A 34 12.57 2.23 18.29
N LEU A 35 11.93 2.54 19.42
CA LEU A 35 11.14 3.77 19.59
C LEU A 35 11.88 5.02 19.13
N GLN A 36 13.19 5.08 19.38
CA GLN A 36 14.02 6.22 19.00
C GLN A 36 14.25 6.35 17.49
N GLY A 37 14.05 5.26 16.73
CA GLY A 37 14.22 5.23 15.29
C GLY A 37 12.92 5.44 14.51
N GLN A 38 11.81 5.70 15.19
CA GLN A 38 10.49 5.81 14.56
C GLN A 38 10.16 7.25 14.17
N ARG A 39 11.00 7.82 13.32
CA ARG A 39 10.82 9.19 12.82
C ARG A 39 9.59 9.29 11.89
N TYR A 40 9.33 8.21 11.14
CA TYR A 40 8.16 8.09 10.28
C TYR A 40 7.26 6.99 10.82
N PRO A 41 5.94 7.20 10.96
CA PRO A 41 5.04 6.13 11.38
C PRO A 41 5.11 4.93 10.43
N LEU A 42 5.02 3.73 10.97
CA LEU A 42 5.07 2.51 10.17
C LEU A 42 3.96 2.50 9.10
N ARG A 43 2.76 2.92 9.50
CA ARG A 43 1.63 3.03 8.56
C ARG A 43 1.98 3.92 7.36
N THR A 44 2.60 5.06 7.60
CA THR A 44 3.00 5.99 6.55
C THR A 44 3.98 5.33 5.57
N ILE A 45 4.98 4.62 6.09
CA ILE A 45 5.98 3.94 5.28
C ILE A 45 5.33 2.86 4.41
N VAL A 46 4.54 2.00 5.01
CA VAL A 46 3.93 0.86 4.32
C VAL A 46 2.90 1.31 3.30
N VAL A 47 2.00 2.21 3.67
CA VAL A 47 0.95 2.69 2.75
C VAL A 47 1.57 3.44 1.58
N THR A 48 2.55 4.32 1.83
CA THR A 48 3.24 5.04 0.76
C THR A 48 3.94 4.08 -0.20
N ALA A 49 4.63 3.06 0.33
CA ALA A 49 5.28 2.05 -0.49
C ALA A 49 4.29 1.29 -1.36
N LEU A 50 3.16 0.85 -0.79
CA LEU A 50 2.14 0.11 -1.54
C LEU A 50 1.52 0.96 -2.66
N MET A 51 1.25 2.23 -2.38
CA MET A 51 0.71 3.15 -3.39
C MET A 51 1.73 3.42 -4.49
N ALA A 52 2.99 3.58 -4.13
CA ALA A 52 4.08 3.76 -5.09
C ALA A 52 4.22 2.54 -6.01
N MET A 53 4.09 1.33 -5.44
CA MET A 53 4.13 0.09 -6.23
C MET A 53 3.00 0.04 -7.26
N VAL A 54 1.80 0.44 -6.89
CA VAL A 54 0.66 0.51 -7.81
C VAL A 54 0.96 1.49 -8.96
N CYS A 55 1.69 2.56 -8.67
CA CYS A 55 2.09 3.55 -9.67
C CYS A 55 3.34 3.17 -10.47
N GLY A 56 3.84 1.94 -10.30
CA GLY A 56 4.94 1.40 -11.09
C GLY A 56 6.31 1.50 -10.47
N CYS A 57 6.42 1.94 -9.20
CA CYS A 57 7.69 1.99 -8.50
C CYS A 57 8.11 0.59 -8.08
N ASP A 58 9.31 0.19 -8.43
CA ASP A 58 9.81 -1.16 -8.16
C ASP A 58 11.05 -1.21 -7.24
N ASP A 59 11.54 -0.06 -6.80
CA ASP A 59 12.67 0.04 -5.88
C ASP A 59 12.50 1.18 -4.88
N ALA A 60 13.36 1.20 -3.87
CA ALA A 60 13.28 2.21 -2.80
C ALA A 60 13.60 3.63 -3.29
N GLU A 61 14.47 3.77 -4.27
CA GLU A 61 14.82 5.05 -4.86
C GLU A 61 13.61 5.69 -5.55
N SER A 62 12.90 4.92 -6.38
CA SER A 62 11.70 5.40 -7.05
C SER A 62 10.56 5.69 -6.08
N MET A 63 10.44 4.91 -4.99
CA MET A 63 9.47 5.18 -3.94
C MET A 63 9.73 6.51 -3.25
N GLU A 64 10.99 6.83 -2.98
CA GLU A 64 11.37 8.12 -2.39
C GLU A 64 10.94 9.27 -3.29
N VAL A 65 11.28 9.21 -4.57
CA VAL A 65 10.91 10.24 -5.54
C VAL A 65 9.40 10.37 -5.66
N TRP A 66 8.70 9.25 -5.78
CA TRP A 66 7.24 9.25 -5.86
C TRP A 66 6.60 9.87 -4.63
N GLY A 67 7.12 9.51 -3.45
CA GLY A 67 6.63 10.06 -2.18
C GLY A 67 6.85 11.54 -2.05
N GLU A 68 8.01 12.06 -2.47
CA GLU A 68 8.31 13.49 -2.46
C GLU A 68 7.38 14.26 -3.39
N VAL A 69 7.16 13.75 -4.60
CA VAL A 69 6.28 14.39 -5.58
C VAL A 69 4.84 14.45 -5.09
N ASN A 70 4.40 13.43 -4.36
CA ASN A 70 3.03 13.32 -3.87
C ASN A 70 2.86 13.64 -2.38
N ALA A 71 3.89 14.21 -1.74
CA ALA A 71 3.93 14.42 -0.29
C ALA A 71 2.77 15.27 0.22
N GLU A 72 2.40 16.32 -0.49
CA GLU A 72 1.30 17.19 -0.10
C GLU A 72 -0.03 16.43 -0.06
N TRP A 73 -0.31 15.67 -1.11
CA TRP A 73 -1.51 14.84 -1.17
C TRP A 73 -1.50 13.73 -0.12
N LEU A 74 -0.38 13.03 0.00
CA LEU A 74 -0.23 11.96 1.00
C LEU A 74 -0.43 12.49 2.42
N GLY A 75 0.04 13.72 2.69
CA GLY A 75 -0.10 14.36 3.99
C GLY A 75 -1.54 14.67 4.38
N THR A 76 -2.50 14.62 3.44
CA THR A 76 -3.90 14.82 3.76
C THR A 76 -4.52 13.65 4.51
N PHE A 77 -3.93 12.45 4.43
CA PHE A 77 -4.46 11.26 5.11
C PHE A 77 -3.41 10.41 5.83
N LEU A 78 -2.12 10.72 5.65
CA LEU A 78 -1.03 10.06 6.37
C LEU A 78 -0.27 11.08 7.21
N LYS A 79 0.25 10.64 8.36
CA LYS A 79 1.09 11.49 9.18
C LYS A 79 2.48 11.57 8.59
N MET A 80 2.89 12.75 8.17
CA MET A 80 4.19 13.03 7.57
C MET A 80 4.89 14.21 8.27
N PRO A 81 5.20 14.10 9.56
CA PRO A 81 5.76 15.23 10.32
C PRO A 81 7.13 15.67 9.81
N HIS A 82 7.86 14.80 9.09
CA HIS A 82 9.19 15.08 8.55
C HIS A 82 9.23 14.94 7.02
N GLY A 83 8.06 15.08 6.36
CA GLY A 83 7.93 14.89 4.92
C GLY A 83 7.82 13.41 4.55
N ALA A 84 8.07 13.10 3.28
CA ALA A 84 7.99 11.72 2.79
C ALA A 84 9.21 10.91 3.26
N PRO A 85 9.02 9.58 3.45
CA PRO A 85 10.13 8.71 3.83
C PRO A 85 11.24 8.69 2.76
N THR A 86 12.46 8.47 3.21
CA THR A 86 13.63 8.38 2.34
C THR A 86 13.88 6.95 1.88
N GLN A 87 14.73 6.79 0.89
CA GLN A 87 15.16 5.48 0.37
C GLN A 87 15.64 4.55 1.47
N ASP A 88 16.48 5.05 2.37
CA ASP A 88 17.03 4.26 3.47
C ASP A 88 15.94 3.75 4.41
N VAL A 89 14.93 4.55 4.67
CA VAL A 89 13.80 4.16 5.51
C VAL A 89 13.06 2.97 4.89
N TYR A 90 12.77 3.03 3.60
CA TYR A 90 12.11 1.91 2.91
C TYR A 90 12.96 0.64 2.96
N LEU A 91 14.26 0.75 2.68
CA LEU A 91 15.17 -0.40 2.68
C LEU A 91 15.24 -1.05 4.06
N HIS A 92 15.42 -0.25 5.11
CA HIS A 92 15.54 -0.78 6.47
C HIS A 92 14.23 -1.33 7.01
N VAL A 93 13.14 -0.60 6.85
CA VAL A 93 11.87 -0.97 7.46
C VAL A 93 11.23 -2.13 6.72
N LEU A 94 11.08 -2.02 5.41
CA LEU A 94 10.43 -3.09 4.62
C LEU A 94 11.26 -4.38 4.66
N GLY A 95 12.59 -4.27 4.66
CA GLY A 95 13.48 -5.42 4.75
C GLY A 95 13.46 -6.12 6.10
N ALA A 96 13.09 -5.41 7.16
CA ALA A 96 13.06 -5.94 8.53
C ALA A 96 11.68 -6.43 8.97
N LEU A 97 10.62 -6.16 8.18
CA LEU A 97 9.28 -6.64 8.49
C LEU A 97 9.19 -8.16 8.35
N SER A 98 8.32 -8.78 9.15
CA SER A 98 7.99 -10.19 8.97
C SER A 98 7.47 -10.43 7.56
N PRO A 99 8.10 -11.34 6.77
CA PRO A 99 7.64 -11.62 5.40
C PRO A 99 6.18 -12.09 5.35
N GLU A 100 5.76 -12.92 6.31
CA GLU A 100 4.41 -13.45 6.37
C GLU A 100 3.39 -12.35 6.66
N ALA A 101 3.70 -11.48 7.61
CA ALA A 101 2.82 -10.37 7.98
C ALA A 101 2.72 -9.34 6.85
N PHE A 102 3.83 -9.02 6.20
CA PHE A 102 3.83 -8.11 5.05
C PHE A 102 3.08 -8.70 3.87
N GLN A 103 3.25 -10.00 3.61
CA GLN A 103 2.54 -10.70 2.55
C GLN A 103 1.03 -10.66 2.74
N ARG A 104 0.57 -10.76 3.99
CA ARG A 104 -0.85 -10.61 4.30
C ARG A 104 -1.35 -9.21 3.98
N VAL A 105 -0.61 -8.18 4.38
CA VAL A 105 -0.93 -6.78 4.07
C VAL A 105 -1.00 -6.58 2.55
N TYR A 106 -0.02 -7.09 1.83
CA TYR A 106 0.03 -6.98 0.38
C TYR A 106 -1.19 -7.63 -0.29
N ARG A 107 -1.58 -8.82 0.16
CA ARG A 107 -2.76 -9.52 -0.38
C ARG A 107 -4.05 -8.74 -0.16
N GLU A 108 -4.23 -8.19 1.04
CA GLU A 108 -5.41 -7.39 1.34
C GLU A 108 -5.41 -6.08 0.54
N TRP A 109 -4.24 -5.49 0.34
CA TRP A 109 -4.08 -4.32 -0.53
C TRP A 109 -4.43 -4.65 -1.98
N ALA A 110 -3.92 -5.73 -2.51
CA ALA A 110 -4.21 -6.16 -3.88
C ALA A 110 -5.71 -6.42 -4.09
N SER A 111 -6.37 -7.03 -3.11
CA SER A 111 -7.82 -7.23 -3.15
C SER A 111 -8.58 -5.91 -3.17
N LEU A 112 -8.17 -4.95 -2.35
CA LEU A 112 -8.80 -3.63 -2.30
C LEU A 112 -8.65 -2.88 -3.62
N VAL A 113 -7.45 -2.90 -4.21
CA VAL A 113 -7.18 -2.27 -5.50
C VAL A 113 -8.00 -2.93 -6.61
N SER A 114 -8.09 -4.25 -6.62
CA SER A 114 -8.89 -5.00 -7.59
C SER A 114 -10.38 -4.64 -7.52
N LEU A 115 -10.93 -4.51 -6.32
CA LEU A 115 -12.32 -4.12 -6.14
C LEU A 115 -12.61 -2.73 -6.72
N ARG A 116 -11.71 -1.79 -6.47
CA ARG A 116 -11.86 -0.43 -7.01
C ARG A 116 -11.79 -0.40 -8.54
N HIS A 117 -10.92 -1.19 -9.12
CA HIS A 117 -10.80 -1.28 -10.57
C HIS A 117 -12.01 -1.94 -11.22
N ARG A 118 -12.64 -2.90 -10.55
CA ARG A 118 -13.89 -3.51 -11.04
C ARG A 118 -15.02 -2.50 -11.16
N GLY A 119 -15.09 -1.57 -10.21
CA GLY A 119 -16.10 -0.51 -10.23
C GLY A 119 -15.99 0.43 -11.43
N THR A 120 -14.85 0.51 -12.10
CA THR A 120 -14.62 1.33 -13.27
C THR A 120 -14.81 0.58 -14.60
N GLY A 121 -15.15 -0.72 -14.54
CA GLY A 121 -15.34 -1.55 -15.73
C GLY A 121 -14.09 -1.84 -16.53
N LYS A 122 -12.94 -1.46 -16.02
CA LYS A 122 -11.66 -1.77 -16.66
C LYS A 122 -11.12 -3.08 -16.12
N HIS A 123 -11.02 -4.06 -16.98
CA HIS A 123 -10.24 -5.24 -16.67
C HIS A 123 -8.76 -4.84 -16.61
N VAL A 124 -8.28 -4.60 -15.43
CA VAL A 124 -6.85 -4.62 -15.23
C VAL A 124 -6.48 -6.09 -15.10
N ALA A 125 -6.19 -6.70 -16.23
CA ALA A 125 -5.45 -7.93 -16.21
C ALA A 125 -4.09 -7.55 -15.62
N ILE A 126 -3.89 -7.84 -14.32
CA ILE A 126 -2.54 -7.86 -13.79
C ILE A 126 -1.88 -9.00 -14.55
N ASP A 127 -1.13 -8.61 -15.58
CA ASP A 127 -0.38 -9.58 -16.38
C ASP A 127 0.52 -10.34 -15.41
N GLY A 128 0.37 -11.65 -15.33
CA GLY A 128 1.17 -12.50 -14.47
C GLY A 128 2.67 -12.35 -14.69
N LYS A 129 3.08 -11.91 -15.88
CA LYS A 129 4.49 -11.60 -16.17
C LYS A 129 4.99 -10.36 -15.44
N THR A 130 4.19 -9.31 -15.35
CA THR A 130 4.55 -8.08 -14.64
C THR A 130 4.67 -8.35 -13.14
N SER A 131 3.74 -9.10 -12.60
CA SER A 131 3.74 -9.54 -11.21
C SER A 131 4.96 -10.39 -10.86
N ARG A 132 5.35 -11.31 -11.73
CA ARG A 132 6.53 -12.16 -11.55
C ARG A 132 7.83 -11.35 -11.58
N ARG A 133 7.95 -10.39 -12.48
CA ARG A 133 9.15 -9.54 -12.57
C ARG A 133 9.30 -8.65 -11.34
N SER A 134 8.21 -8.14 -10.83
CA SER A 134 8.22 -7.35 -9.59
C SER A 134 8.66 -8.18 -8.40
N ALA A 135 8.18 -9.40 -8.28
CA ALA A 135 8.57 -10.32 -7.21
C ALA A 135 10.06 -10.68 -7.28
N ASP A 136 10.58 -10.94 -8.48
CA ASP A 136 11.99 -11.29 -8.67
C ASP A 136 12.95 -10.16 -8.31
N ARG A 137 12.53 -8.91 -8.49
CA ARG A 137 13.35 -7.75 -8.13
C ARG A 137 13.41 -7.52 -6.62
N PHE A 138 12.37 -7.89 -5.90
CA PHE A 138 12.34 -7.74 -4.45
C PHE A 138 13.04 -8.88 -3.70
N THR A 139 13.21 -10.02 -4.34
CA THR A 139 13.88 -11.20 -3.73
C THR A 139 15.39 -11.25 -3.97
N ARG A 140 15.92 -10.35 -4.73
CA ARG A 140 17.37 -10.20 -4.92
C ARG A 140 17.91 -9.15 -3.97
#